data_1d7471425b968f19340e33eb40c01314
#
_entry.id   1d7471425b968f19340e33eb40c01314
#
_cell.length_a   1.000
_cell.length_b   1.000
_cell.length_c   1.000
_cell.angle_alpha   90.00
_cell.angle_beta   90.00
_cell.angle_gamma   90.00
#
_symmetry.space_group_name_H-M   'P 1'
#
loop_
_entity.id
_entity.type
_entity.pdbx_description
1 polymer ?
#
loop_
_entity_poly.entity_id
_entity_poly.type
_entity_poly.pdbx_seq_one_letter_code
_entity_poly.pdbx_strand_id
1 'polypeptide(L)'
;MRRLLEYGGYAAAVVLVAFGIGALVLSVNGKSTVKDDLSQEKIVGSPDMTPDAIAAEAQKAGLSGVDLPSCSVAGEQVDTGSEARCFAEYMHIHALEATGGKTYAEMPRFATEDGKGTNDPAQAQKDANGQPVSNAAREIWVTETALATALNTAYMADQLGNFGIVVGIALILAGIGFAVLAWTALRGSSVRAD
;
A
#
# COMPACT_ATOMS: atom_id res chain seq x y z
N MET A 1 -8.94 36.78 -32.57
CA MET A 1 -9.40 35.91 -31.47
C MET A 1 -9.68 34.48 -31.92
N ARG A 2 -10.46 34.24 -32.98
CA ARG A 2 -10.85 32.89 -33.41
C ARG A 2 -9.68 31.97 -33.77
N ARG A 3 -8.71 32.38 -34.60
CA ARG A 3 -7.52 31.60 -34.93
C ARG A 3 -6.67 31.27 -33.69
N LEU A 4 -6.63 32.15 -32.69
CA LEU A 4 -5.95 31.88 -31.42
C LEU A 4 -6.61 30.76 -30.63
N LEU A 5 -7.95 30.69 -30.61
CA LEU A 5 -8.71 29.61 -29.96
C LEU A 5 -8.56 28.28 -30.71
N GLU A 6 -8.47 28.31 -32.03
CA GLU A 6 -8.29 27.12 -32.87
C GLU A 6 -6.89 26.51 -32.65
N TYR A 7 -5.83 27.30 -32.79
CA TYR A 7 -4.44 26.83 -32.55
C TYR A 7 -4.23 26.46 -31.07
N GLY A 8 -4.81 27.23 -30.14
CA GLY A 8 -4.75 26.95 -28.71
C GLY A 8 -5.42 25.61 -28.36
N GLY A 9 -6.58 25.32 -29.00
CA GLY A 9 -7.29 24.06 -28.81
C GLY A 9 -6.48 22.85 -29.31
N TYR A 10 -5.87 22.92 -30.48
CA TYR A 10 -5.00 21.85 -30.97
C TYR A 10 -3.72 21.67 -30.12
N ALA A 11 -3.10 22.78 -29.71
CA ALA A 11 -1.94 22.73 -28.84
C ALA A 11 -2.29 22.07 -27.49
N ALA A 12 -3.42 22.47 -26.87
CA ALA A 12 -3.92 21.85 -25.65
C ALA A 12 -4.21 20.35 -25.85
N ALA A 13 -4.85 19.98 -26.95
CA ALA A 13 -5.13 18.57 -27.28
C ALA A 13 -3.84 17.73 -27.34
N VAL A 14 -2.84 18.20 -28.06
CA VAL A 14 -1.54 17.48 -28.21
C VAL A 14 -0.86 17.34 -26.85
N VAL A 15 -0.80 18.40 -26.06
CA VAL A 15 -0.18 18.38 -24.74
C VAL A 15 -0.90 17.43 -23.81
N LEU A 16 -2.23 17.48 -23.72
CA LEU A 16 -3.01 16.61 -22.86
C LEU A 16 -2.89 15.14 -23.25
N VAL A 17 -2.95 14.81 -24.54
CA VAL A 17 -2.76 13.44 -25.02
C VAL A 17 -1.35 12.94 -24.73
N ALA A 18 -0.32 13.75 -24.97
CA ALA A 18 1.06 13.37 -24.69
C ALA A 18 1.29 13.08 -23.18
N PHE A 19 0.80 13.96 -22.30
CA PHE A 19 0.86 13.74 -20.86
C PHE A 19 0.03 12.54 -20.42
N GLY A 20 -1.15 12.34 -21.01
CA GLY A 20 -2.00 11.19 -20.72
C GLY A 20 -1.33 9.87 -21.09
N ILE A 21 -0.70 9.78 -22.25
CA ILE A 21 0.08 8.60 -22.65
C ILE A 21 1.28 8.41 -21.69
N GLY A 22 2.02 9.47 -21.39
CA GLY A 22 3.12 9.41 -20.43
C GLY A 22 2.69 8.89 -19.07
N ALA A 23 1.56 9.37 -18.54
CA ALA A 23 0.99 8.90 -17.27
C ALA A 23 0.63 7.41 -17.31
N LEU A 24 0.01 6.93 -18.40
CA LEU A 24 -0.31 5.51 -18.57
C LEU A 24 0.94 4.63 -18.61
N VAL A 25 1.95 5.01 -19.38
CA VAL A 25 3.20 4.23 -19.48
C VAL A 25 3.91 4.14 -18.14
N LEU A 26 4.06 5.27 -17.44
CA LEU A 26 4.69 5.29 -16.12
C LEU A 26 3.93 4.45 -15.10
N SER A 27 2.59 4.51 -15.13
CA SER A 27 1.73 3.77 -14.20
C SER A 27 1.81 2.26 -14.44
N VAL A 28 1.73 1.82 -15.68
CA VAL A 28 1.82 0.38 -16.03
C VAL A 28 3.21 -0.16 -15.66
N ASN A 29 4.27 0.57 -15.98
CA ASN A 29 5.63 0.17 -15.63
C ASN A 29 5.82 0.14 -14.11
N GLY A 30 5.32 1.14 -13.37
CA GLY A 30 5.39 1.16 -11.91
C GLY A 30 4.68 -0.03 -11.26
N LYS A 31 3.50 -0.39 -11.74
CA LYS A 31 2.77 -1.58 -11.26
C LYS A 31 3.51 -2.88 -11.57
N SER A 32 4.13 -2.99 -12.76
CA SER A 32 4.97 -4.14 -13.10
C SER A 32 6.16 -4.25 -12.14
N THR A 33 6.84 -3.14 -11.85
CA THR A 33 7.95 -3.12 -10.89
C THR A 33 7.50 -3.60 -9.50
N VAL A 34 6.38 -3.09 -8.98
CA VAL A 34 5.83 -3.54 -7.69
C VAL A 34 5.58 -5.04 -7.70
N LYS A 35 4.98 -5.56 -8.78
CA LYS A 35 4.72 -6.99 -8.90
C LYS A 35 6.01 -7.81 -8.94
N ASP A 36 7.00 -7.38 -9.72
CA ASP A 36 8.27 -8.08 -9.86
C ASP A 36 9.04 -8.09 -8.53
N ASP A 37 9.07 -6.96 -7.81
CA ASP A 37 9.73 -6.84 -6.51
C ASP A 37 9.06 -7.73 -5.45
N LEU A 38 7.73 -7.69 -5.33
CA LEU A 38 7.00 -8.57 -4.41
C LEU A 38 7.19 -10.05 -4.74
N SER A 39 7.16 -10.41 -6.02
CA SER A 39 7.34 -11.80 -6.46
C SER A 39 8.73 -12.36 -6.10
N GLN A 40 9.77 -11.52 -6.06
CA GLN A 40 11.13 -11.91 -5.67
C GLN A 40 11.22 -12.30 -4.20
N GLU A 41 10.40 -11.70 -3.34
CA GLU A 41 10.36 -12.03 -1.90
C GLU A 41 9.74 -13.40 -1.62
N LYS A 42 9.01 -14.00 -2.58
CA LYS A 42 8.40 -15.33 -2.47
C LYS A 42 7.52 -15.51 -1.23
N ILE A 43 6.87 -14.43 -0.81
CA ILE A 43 5.94 -14.46 0.32
C ILE A 43 4.71 -15.25 -0.08
N VAL A 44 4.32 -16.22 0.76
CA VAL A 44 3.10 -17.00 0.60
C VAL A 44 2.30 -16.91 1.89
N GLY A 45 1.01 -16.63 1.77
CA GLY A 45 0.12 -16.57 2.92
C GLY A 45 -0.02 -17.95 3.60
N SER A 46 0.06 -17.98 4.93
CA SER A 46 -0.17 -19.21 5.69
C SER A 46 -1.66 -19.64 5.62
N PRO A 47 -1.97 -20.92 5.84
CA PRO A 47 -3.35 -21.44 5.71
C PRO A 47 -4.38 -20.77 6.63
N ASP A 48 -3.95 -20.17 7.71
CA ASP A 48 -4.75 -19.45 8.71
C ASP A 48 -5.08 -18.01 8.31
N MET A 49 -4.47 -17.48 7.23
CA MET A 49 -4.73 -16.12 6.72
C MET A 49 -6.06 -16.03 5.95
N THR A 50 -7.13 -16.47 6.62
CA THR A 50 -8.53 -16.31 6.20
C THR A 50 -9.32 -15.55 7.26
N PRO A 51 -10.39 -14.81 6.89
CA PRO A 51 -11.19 -14.05 7.86
C PRO A 51 -11.74 -14.89 9.01
N ASP A 52 -12.19 -16.11 8.72
CA ASP A 52 -12.77 -16.99 9.74
C ASP A 52 -11.70 -17.53 10.70
N ALA A 53 -10.54 -17.93 10.19
CA ALA A 53 -9.46 -18.44 11.03
C ALA A 53 -8.90 -17.36 11.95
N ILE A 54 -8.59 -16.17 11.41
CA ILE A 54 -8.05 -15.08 12.21
C ILE A 54 -9.05 -14.56 13.25
N ALA A 55 -10.35 -14.58 12.96
CA ALA A 55 -11.38 -14.23 13.95
C ALA A 55 -11.41 -15.22 15.12
N ALA A 56 -11.28 -16.52 14.83
CA ALA A 56 -11.20 -17.54 15.88
C ALA A 56 -9.92 -17.41 16.72
N GLU A 57 -8.80 -17.09 16.11
CA GLU A 57 -7.52 -16.85 16.80
C GLU A 57 -7.58 -15.60 17.69
N ALA A 58 -8.06 -14.48 17.17
CA ALA A 58 -8.24 -13.26 17.93
C ALA A 58 -9.15 -13.46 19.15
N GLN A 59 -10.25 -14.21 18.98
CA GLN A 59 -11.14 -14.55 20.08
C GLN A 59 -10.43 -15.42 21.13
N LYS A 60 -9.68 -16.46 20.70
CA LYS A 60 -8.91 -17.34 21.59
C LYS A 60 -7.82 -16.58 22.36
N ALA A 61 -7.17 -15.60 21.69
CA ALA A 61 -6.17 -14.74 22.29
C ALA A 61 -6.77 -13.62 23.18
N GLY A 62 -8.10 -13.51 23.26
CA GLY A 62 -8.78 -12.49 24.04
C GLY A 62 -8.64 -11.06 23.46
N LEU A 63 -8.30 -10.95 22.19
CA LEU A 63 -8.20 -9.66 21.51
C LEU A 63 -9.61 -9.07 21.31
N SER A 64 -9.84 -7.86 21.77
CA SER A 64 -11.13 -7.16 21.66
C SER A 64 -10.94 -5.77 21.08
N GLY A 65 -11.86 -5.34 20.20
CA GLY A 65 -11.80 -4.01 19.60
C GLY A 65 -10.70 -3.84 18.56
N VAL A 66 -10.20 -4.96 17.99
CA VAL A 66 -9.20 -4.97 16.92
C VAL A 66 -9.93 -5.14 15.59
N ASP A 67 -9.56 -4.34 14.59
CA ASP A 67 -10.06 -4.49 13.23
C ASP A 67 -9.43 -5.73 12.60
N LEU A 68 -10.28 -6.68 12.19
CA LEU A 68 -9.84 -7.93 11.58
C LEU A 68 -9.82 -7.81 10.05
N PRO A 69 -8.85 -8.46 9.37
CA PRO A 69 -8.81 -8.53 7.90
C PRO A 69 -10.10 -9.14 7.34
N SER A 70 -10.61 -8.54 6.28
CA SER A 70 -11.77 -9.06 5.52
C SER A 70 -11.38 -9.74 4.20
N CYS A 71 -10.10 -9.70 3.85
CA CYS A 71 -9.49 -10.34 2.68
C CYS A 71 -8.90 -11.70 3.05
N SER A 72 -8.46 -12.49 2.08
CA SER A 72 -7.73 -13.74 2.28
C SER A 72 -6.49 -13.76 1.39
N VAL A 73 -5.40 -14.29 1.90
CA VAL A 73 -4.16 -14.59 1.17
C VAL A 73 -3.67 -16.02 1.47
N ALA A 74 -4.51 -16.84 2.08
CA ALA A 74 -4.15 -18.19 2.49
C ALA A 74 -3.70 -19.06 1.31
N GLY A 75 -2.46 -19.52 1.33
CA GLY A 75 -1.86 -20.34 0.27
C GLY A 75 -1.56 -19.59 -1.03
N GLU A 76 -1.81 -18.30 -1.10
CA GLU A 76 -1.54 -17.46 -2.27
C GLU A 76 -0.19 -16.79 -2.16
N GLN A 77 0.49 -16.61 -3.29
CA GLN A 77 1.70 -15.80 -3.36
C GLN A 77 1.32 -14.34 -3.33
N VAL A 78 2.00 -13.57 -2.50
CA VAL A 78 1.82 -12.11 -2.40
C VAL A 78 2.62 -11.45 -3.52
N ASP A 79 1.95 -11.11 -4.63
CA ASP A 79 2.59 -10.47 -5.79
C ASP A 79 1.88 -9.19 -6.26
N THR A 80 0.83 -8.76 -5.55
CA THR A 80 0.14 -7.49 -5.78
C THR A 80 0.14 -6.60 -4.54
N GLY A 81 -0.01 -5.29 -4.74
CA GLY A 81 -0.14 -4.36 -3.62
C GLY A 81 -1.32 -4.67 -2.69
N SER A 82 -2.44 -5.13 -3.23
CA SER A 82 -3.62 -5.50 -2.43
C SER A 82 -3.36 -6.72 -1.54
N GLU A 83 -2.70 -7.74 -2.05
CA GLU A 83 -2.28 -8.93 -1.28
C GLU A 83 -1.24 -8.56 -0.24
N ALA A 84 -0.28 -7.68 -0.59
CA ALA A 84 0.72 -7.18 0.34
C ALA A 84 0.07 -6.48 1.55
N ARG A 85 -0.92 -5.61 1.31
CA ARG A 85 -1.69 -4.99 2.39
C ARG A 85 -2.45 -6.02 3.22
N CYS A 86 -3.14 -6.94 2.56
CA CYS A 86 -3.87 -8.02 3.23
C CYS A 86 -2.94 -8.84 4.14
N PHE A 87 -1.80 -9.27 3.63
CA PHE A 87 -0.79 -9.99 4.42
C PHE A 87 -0.30 -9.18 5.64
N ALA A 88 -0.05 -7.87 5.47
CA ALA A 88 0.36 -7.00 6.57
C ALA A 88 -0.71 -6.89 7.67
N GLU A 89 -2.00 -6.88 7.32
CA GLU A 89 -3.11 -6.87 8.28
C GLU A 89 -3.12 -8.16 9.11
N TYR A 90 -2.89 -9.35 8.52
CA TYR A 90 -2.74 -10.61 9.25
C TYR A 90 -1.51 -10.61 10.17
N MET A 91 -0.36 -10.13 9.68
CA MET A 91 0.85 -10.03 10.50
C MET A 91 0.61 -9.19 11.76
N HIS A 92 -0.17 -8.12 11.65
CA HIS A 92 -0.53 -7.27 12.78
C HIS A 92 -1.30 -8.04 13.86
N ILE A 93 -2.29 -8.85 13.47
CA ILE A 93 -3.07 -9.68 14.42
C ILE A 93 -2.18 -10.75 15.06
N HIS A 94 -1.34 -11.44 14.28
CA HIS A 94 -0.40 -12.42 14.82
C HIS A 94 0.61 -11.78 15.80
N ALA A 95 1.06 -10.55 15.55
CA ALA A 95 1.91 -9.83 16.49
C ALA A 95 1.18 -9.49 17.79
N LEU A 96 -0.08 -9.04 17.73
CA LEU A 96 -0.94 -8.82 18.90
C LEU A 96 -1.15 -10.11 19.69
N GLU A 97 -1.45 -11.22 19.01
CA GLU A 97 -1.58 -12.53 19.67
C GLU A 97 -0.30 -12.91 20.41
N ALA A 98 0.85 -12.87 19.70
CA ALA A 98 2.14 -13.24 20.25
C ALA A 98 2.60 -12.35 21.43
N THR A 99 2.06 -11.13 21.53
CA THR A 99 2.43 -10.15 22.57
C THR A 99 1.34 -9.94 23.64
N GLY A 100 0.30 -10.81 23.63
CA GLY A 100 -0.81 -10.74 24.59
C GLY A 100 -1.63 -9.46 24.47
N GLY A 101 -1.86 -8.99 23.25
CA GLY A 101 -2.63 -7.79 22.93
C GLY A 101 -1.90 -6.47 23.18
N LYS A 102 -0.60 -6.50 23.47
CA LYS A 102 0.20 -5.31 23.77
C LYS A 102 0.98 -4.84 22.56
N THR A 103 0.92 -3.55 22.29
CA THR A 103 1.76 -2.89 21.30
C THR A 103 3.19 -2.66 21.80
N TYR A 104 4.09 -2.28 20.89
CA TYR A 104 5.48 -1.97 21.22
C TYR A 104 5.62 -0.96 22.37
N ALA A 105 4.78 0.09 22.41
CA ALA A 105 4.86 1.14 23.41
C ALA A 105 4.37 0.70 24.79
N GLU A 106 3.49 -0.31 24.84
CA GLU A 106 2.91 -0.83 26.08
C GLU A 106 3.78 -1.89 26.76
N MET A 107 4.77 -2.42 26.05
CA MET A 107 5.65 -3.44 26.58
C MET A 107 6.87 -2.84 27.27
N PRO A 108 7.31 -3.40 28.40
CA PRO A 108 8.54 -3.01 29.09
C PRO A 108 9.76 -3.31 28.20
N ARG A 109 10.84 -2.53 28.41
CA ARG A 109 12.07 -2.60 27.59
C ARG A 109 12.88 -3.86 27.81
N PHE A 110 12.91 -4.35 29.05
CA PHE A 110 13.81 -5.43 29.46
C PHE A 110 13.02 -6.62 29.96
N ALA A 111 13.59 -7.80 29.75
CA ALA A 111 13.08 -9.04 30.31
C ALA A 111 13.35 -9.13 31.83
N THR A 112 12.48 -9.84 32.54
CA THR A 112 12.65 -10.22 33.96
C THR A 112 12.44 -11.73 34.09
N GLU A 113 12.96 -12.32 35.16
CA GLU A 113 12.82 -13.78 35.41
C GLU A 113 11.35 -14.20 35.57
N ASP A 114 10.48 -13.33 36.08
CA ASP A 114 9.04 -13.58 36.24
C ASP A 114 8.25 -13.33 34.95
N GLY A 115 8.89 -12.96 33.84
CA GLY A 115 8.28 -12.74 32.52
C GLY A 115 7.45 -11.47 32.38
N LYS A 116 7.31 -10.62 33.43
CA LYS A 116 6.52 -9.39 33.37
C LYS A 116 7.25 -8.24 32.68
N GLY A 117 8.58 -8.32 32.66
CA GLY A 117 9.46 -7.28 32.14
C GLY A 117 9.53 -6.02 33.00
N THR A 118 10.52 -5.17 32.73
CA THR A 118 10.73 -3.92 33.45
C THR A 118 11.29 -2.84 32.55
N ASN A 119 11.10 -1.58 32.91
CA ASN A 119 11.78 -0.44 32.28
C ASN A 119 13.06 -0.01 33.06
N ASP A 120 13.28 -0.59 34.25
CA ASP A 120 14.45 -0.34 35.07
C ASP A 120 15.58 -1.34 34.71
N PRO A 121 16.72 -0.88 34.17
CA PRO A 121 17.82 -1.75 33.84
C PRO A 121 18.45 -2.45 35.06
N ALA A 122 18.25 -1.93 36.29
CA ALA A 122 18.75 -2.55 37.49
C ALA A 122 17.95 -3.82 37.89
N GLN A 123 16.66 -3.86 37.53
CA GLN A 123 15.75 -5.00 37.79
C GLN A 123 15.68 -5.99 36.64
N ALA A 124 16.33 -5.66 35.53
CA ALA A 124 16.32 -6.51 34.32
C ALA A 124 17.15 -7.78 34.53
N GLN A 125 16.71 -8.87 33.89
CA GLN A 125 17.53 -10.05 33.69
C GLN A 125 18.86 -9.65 33.04
N LYS A 126 19.98 -10.26 33.47
CA LYS A 126 21.30 -9.95 32.94
C LYS A 126 21.79 -11.07 32.03
N ASP A 127 22.46 -10.70 30.96
CA ASP A 127 23.20 -11.63 30.12
C ASP A 127 24.54 -12.03 30.77
N ALA A 128 25.29 -12.90 30.07
CA ALA A 128 26.62 -13.37 30.54
C ALA A 128 27.67 -12.22 30.74
N ASN A 129 27.44 -11.05 30.13
CA ASN A 129 28.28 -9.87 30.24
C ASN A 129 27.77 -8.86 31.27
N GLY A 130 26.69 -9.19 32.00
CA GLY A 130 26.04 -8.32 32.96
C GLY A 130 25.18 -7.22 32.35
N GLN A 131 24.87 -7.29 31.06
CA GLN A 131 24.02 -6.32 30.37
C GLN A 131 22.54 -6.69 30.53
N PRO A 132 21.61 -5.69 30.60
CA PRO A 132 20.19 -5.95 30.63
C PRO A 132 19.71 -6.65 29.36
N VAL A 133 18.98 -7.77 29.52
CA VAL A 133 18.40 -8.51 28.42
C VAL A 133 17.17 -7.77 27.90
N SER A 134 17.13 -7.48 26.59
CA SER A 134 15.98 -6.87 25.93
C SER A 134 14.75 -7.77 25.98
N ASN A 135 13.57 -7.17 26.04
CA ASN A 135 12.30 -7.91 25.96
C ASN A 135 12.08 -8.40 24.53
N ALA A 136 12.17 -9.70 24.32
CA ALA A 136 12.03 -10.34 23.01
C ALA A 136 10.66 -10.07 22.35
N ALA A 137 9.60 -9.87 23.12
CA ALA A 137 8.28 -9.53 22.57
C ALA A 137 8.29 -8.20 21.82
N ARG A 138 9.16 -7.26 22.19
CA ARG A 138 9.32 -6.00 21.44
C ARG A 138 9.97 -6.21 20.08
N GLU A 139 10.82 -7.20 19.93
CA GLU A 139 11.47 -7.53 18.65
C GLU A 139 10.45 -8.05 17.62
N ILE A 140 9.38 -8.73 18.07
CA ILE A 140 8.25 -9.12 17.21
C ILE A 140 7.64 -7.87 16.56
N TRP A 141 7.41 -6.81 17.34
CA TRP A 141 6.89 -5.55 16.81
C TRP A 141 7.84 -4.81 15.91
N VAL A 142 9.14 -4.83 16.20
CA VAL A 142 10.14 -4.24 15.30
C VAL A 142 10.10 -4.93 13.94
N THR A 143 10.07 -6.25 13.93
CA THR A 143 9.99 -7.07 12.70
C THR A 143 8.65 -6.85 11.98
N GLU A 144 7.54 -6.92 12.70
CA GLU A 144 6.20 -6.67 12.12
C GLU A 144 6.13 -5.30 11.49
N THR A 145 6.49 -4.24 12.24
CA THR A 145 6.42 -2.86 11.74
C THR A 145 7.30 -2.64 10.52
N ALA A 146 8.50 -3.22 10.48
CA ALA A 146 9.40 -3.12 9.33
C ALA A 146 8.79 -3.79 8.09
N LEU A 147 8.31 -5.03 8.23
CA LEU A 147 7.70 -5.79 7.13
C LEU A 147 6.37 -5.17 6.70
N ALA A 148 5.49 -4.83 7.65
CA ALA A 148 4.20 -4.20 7.35
C ALA A 148 4.40 -2.83 6.66
N THR A 149 5.43 -2.05 7.04
CA THR A 149 5.77 -0.79 6.37
C THR A 149 6.18 -1.04 4.92
N ALA A 150 7.03 -2.03 4.64
CA ALA A 150 7.43 -2.38 3.28
C ALA A 150 6.22 -2.82 2.43
N LEU A 151 5.39 -3.72 2.96
CA LEU A 151 4.18 -4.23 2.30
C LEU A 151 3.15 -3.11 2.03
N ASN A 152 2.90 -2.24 3.01
CA ASN A 152 2.02 -1.08 2.83
C ASN A 152 2.59 -0.04 1.85
N THR A 153 3.92 0.08 1.74
CA THR A 153 4.56 0.91 0.72
C THR A 153 4.34 0.34 -0.68
N ALA A 154 4.45 -0.97 -0.85
CA ALA A 154 4.11 -1.64 -2.12
C ALA A 154 2.63 -1.43 -2.49
N TYR A 155 1.70 -1.55 -1.53
CA TYR A 155 0.30 -1.22 -1.74
C TYR A 155 0.11 0.23 -2.18
N MET A 156 0.76 1.19 -1.51
CA MET A 156 0.65 2.62 -1.87
C MET A 156 1.18 2.89 -3.27
N ALA A 157 2.30 2.27 -3.66
CA ALA A 157 2.88 2.37 -5.00
C ALA A 157 1.92 1.80 -6.06
N ASP A 158 1.27 0.66 -5.79
CA ASP A 158 0.25 0.06 -6.67
C ASP A 158 -0.97 0.99 -6.82
N GLN A 159 -1.45 1.62 -5.74
CA GLN A 159 -2.56 2.58 -5.78
C GLN A 159 -2.20 3.86 -6.55
N LEU A 160 -0.96 4.35 -6.44
CA LEU A 160 -0.48 5.46 -7.27
C LEU A 160 -0.46 5.08 -8.75
N GLY A 161 -0.11 3.84 -9.08
CA GLY A 161 -0.23 3.31 -10.44
C GLY A 161 -1.68 3.33 -10.93
N ASN A 162 -2.64 2.85 -10.13
CA ASN A 162 -4.06 2.89 -10.45
C ASN A 162 -4.55 4.32 -10.67
N PHE A 163 -4.17 5.25 -9.78
CA PHE A 163 -4.51 6.67 -9.93
C PHE A 163 -3.93 7.27 -11.20
N GLY A 164 -2.68 6.97 -11.54
CA GLY A 164 -2.04 7.45 -12.76
C GLY A 164 -2.71 6.92 -14.03
N ILE A 165 -3.23 5.68 -14.04
CA ILE A 165 -4.04 5.14 -15.13
C ILE A 165 -5.32 5.95 -15.32
N VAL A 166 -6.05 6.22 -14.23
CA VAL A 166 -7.30 7.03 -14.29
C VAL A 166 -7.02 8.43 -14.80
N VAL A 167 -5.98 9.09 -14.29
CA VAL A 167 -5.58 10.42 -14.74
C VAL A 167 -5.13 10.40 -16.20
N GLY A 168 -4.36 9.42 -16.61
CA GLY A 168 -3.90 9.27 -18.01
C GLY A 168 -5.07 9.14 -18.98
N ILE A 169 -6.06 8.30 -18.67
CA ILE A 169 -7.28 8.15 -19.47
C ILE A 169 -8.06 9.48 -19.53
N ALA A 170 -8.24 10.13 -18.38
CA ALA A 170 -8.97 11.40 -18.31
C ALA A 170 -8.30 12.49 -19.16
N LEU A 171 -6.97 12.60 -19.12
CA LEU A 171 -6.21 13.56 -19.93
C LEU A 171 -6.34 13.27 -21.44
N ILE A 172 -6.28 12.01 -21.84
CA ILE A 172 -6.47 11.63 -23.25
C ILE A 172 -7.87 12.00 -23.72
N LEU A 173 -8.91 11.67 -22.95
CA LEU A 173 -10.30 12.00 -23.28
C LEU A 173 -10.51 13.51 -23.36
N ALA A 174 -9.96 14.28 -22.42
CA ALA A 174 -9.98 15.74 -22.46
C ALA A 174 -9.26 16.28 -23.69
N GLY A 175 -8.09 15.75 -24.01
CA GLY A 175 -7.33 16.15 -25.21
C GLY A 175 -8.10 15.88 -26.51
N ILE A 176 -8.76 14.71 -26.62
CA ILE A 176 -9.63 14.40 -27.75
C ILE A 176 -10.80 15.41 -27.82
N GLY A 177 -11.42 15.73 -26.69
CA GLY A 177 -12.48 16.75 -26.59
C GLY A 177 -12.02 18.10 -27.12
N PHE A 178 -10.83 18.58 -26.74
CA PHE A 178 -10.26 19.83 -27.25
C PHE A 178 -10.00 19.77 -28.78
N ALA A 179 -9.51 18.65 -29.28
CA ALA A 179 -9.30 18.45 -30.72
C ALA A 179 -10.61 18.55 -31.52
N VAL A 180 -11.69 17.88 -31.02
CA VAL A 180 -13.02 17.93 -31.65
C VAL A 180 -13.60 19.34 -31.61
N LEU A 181 -13.48 20.05 -30.50
CA LEU A 181 -13.94 21.44 -30.40
C LEU A 181 -13.18 22.37 -31.35
N ALA A 182 -11.88 22.25 -31.43
CA ALA A 182 -11.07 23.03 -32.37
C ALA A 182 -11.46 22.74 -33.83
N TRP A 183 -11.69 21.48 -34.18
CA TRP A 183 -12.11 21.08 -35.54
C TRP A 183 -13.51 21.58 -35.90
N THR A 184 -14.50 21.46 -35.00
CA THR A 184 -15.87 21.94 -35.24
C THR A 184 -15.93 23.47 -35.34
N ALA A 185 -15.12 24.19 -34.57
CA ALA A 185 -14.97 25.65 -34.67
C ALA A 185 -14.41 26.09 -36.04
N LEU A 186 -13.53 25.30 -36.65
CA LEU A 186 -13.01 25.52 -38.00
C LEU A 186 -14.08 25.31 -39.09
N ARG A 187 -14.86 24.23 -39.03
CA ARG A 187 -15.87 23.87 -40.04
C ARG A 187 -17.09 24.81 -40.05
N GLY A 188 -17.51 25.30 -38.89
CA GLY A 188 -18.70 26.17 -38.79
C GLY A 188 -18.56 27.53 -39.49
N SER A 189 -17.44 27.84 -40.14
CA SER A 189 -17.18 29.09 -40.85
C SER A 189 -17.33 29.04 -42.34
N SER A 190 -17.32 27.84 -42.94
CA SER A 190 -17.47 27.71 -44.40
C SER A 190 -18.93 27.76 -44.88
N VAL A 191 -19.89 27.62 -43.98
CA VAL A 191 -21.34 27.56 -44.32
C VAL A 191 -22.00 28.96 -44.25
N ARG A 192 -21.31 30.01 -43.83
CA ARG A 192 -21.86 31.37 -43.70
C ARG A 192 -21.33 32.41 -44.71
N ALA A 193 -20.74 31.95 -45.78
CA ALA A 193 -20.17 32.82 -46.82
C ALA A 193 -20.95 32.72 -48.18
N ASP A 194 -22.24 32.32 -48.18
CA ASP A 194 -23.13 32.42 -49.32
C ASP A 194 -24.31 33.33 -48.98
#